data_15a5a34f3b05f8a56006e3bef66e8ce6
#
_entry.id   15a5a34f3b05f8a56006e3bef66e8ce6
#
_cell.length_a   1.000
_cell.length_b   1.000
_cell.length_c   1.000
_cell.angle_alpha   90.00
_cell.angle_beta   90.00
_cell.angle_gamma   90.00
#
_symmetry.space_group_name_H-M   'P 1'
#
loop_
_entity.id
_entity.type
_entity.pdbx_description
1 polymer ?
#
loop_
_entity_poly.entity_id
_entity_poly.type
_entity_poly.pdbx_seq_one_letter_code
_entity_poly.pdbx_strand_id
1 'polypeptide(L)'
;MDPYQPVIRDGCLYGRGTADDKGPAVAGLYAMMAAREIAPDLTHGVRLILGSAEETGSEDLDYYLKKEKAPEWCFSPDAEFPVINIEKGRYAPKFFAQWEESHALPRVRSVKGGATVNIVPQNAEAVVEGLDVAVLQQACDAKNRETGVVFTVTVQADGSILVEAQGVGSHASNPQEGKNAQAALVSLLAGLPLADCAQTKMLAKLAALFPFEDYGGKAMGVYAEDAVSGPLTLAFTVLDMDAKGFTGAMDARLPICVNGEAFRDAVTQVLADRGIEAPLKYVVKPHHTPEESAFV
;
A
#
# COMPACT_ATOMS: atom_id res chain seq x y z
N MET A 1 -13.96 -0.31 -22.22
CA MET A 1 -13.37 0.71 -23.15
C MET A 1 -11.89 0.41 -23.30
N ASP A 2 -11.36 0.41 -24.51
CA ASP A 2 -9.93 0.21 -24.75
C ASP A 2 -9.19 1.47 -24.22
N PRO A 3 -8.27 1.36 -23.25
CA PRO A 3 -7.60 2.50 -22.65
C PRO A 3 -6.68 3.24 -23.64
N TYR A 4 -6.26 2.60 -24.74
CA TYR A 4 -5.37 3.16 -25.76
C TYR A 4 -6.10 3.72 -26.98
N GLN A 5 -7.43 3.69 -26.98
CA GLN A 5 -8.26 4.35 -27.99
C GLN A 5 -9.08 5.45 -27.33
N PRO A 6 -8.59 6.71 -27.34
CA PRO A 6 -9.28 7.80 -26.66
C PRO A 6 -10.62 8.12 -27.29
N VAL A 7 -11.63 8.37 -26.47
CA VAL A 7 -13.00 8.69 -26.89
C VAL A 7 -13.47 9.97 -26.22
N ILE A 8 -14.06 10.87 -27.00
CA ILE A 8 -14.77 12.05 -26.47
C ILE A 8 -16.25 11.69 -26.36
N ARG A 9 -16.80 11.79 -25.16
CA ARG A 9 -18.21 11.57 -24.88
C ARG A 9 -18.69 12.52 -23.79
N ASP A 10 -19.83 13.16 -23.97
CA ASP A 10 -20.47 14.07 -23.02
C ASP A 10 -19.53 15.20 -22.54
N GLY A 11 -18.68 15.72 -23.43
CA GLY A 11 -17.71 16.77 -23.11
C GLY A 11 -16.47 16.28 -22.34
N CYS A 12 -16.32 14.98 -22.08
CA CYS A 12 -15.20 14.39 -21.40
C CYS A 12 -14.32 13.56 -22.35
N LEU A 13 -13.00 13.62 -22.18
CA LEU A 13 -12.02 12.80 -22.89
C LEU A 13 -11.64 11.58 -22.02
N TYR A 14 -11.92 10.39 -22.53
CA TYR A 14 -11.60 9.12 -21.87
C TYR A 14 -10.44 8.42 -22.57
N GLY A 15 -9.46 7.95 -21.80
CA GLY A 15 -8.30 7.20 -22.31
C GLY A 15 -7.17 7.13 -21.30
N ARG A 16 -6.18 6.28 -21.51
CA ARG A 16 -5.00 6.17 -20.65
C ARG A 16 -4.20 7.48 -20.66
N GLY A 17 -3.98 8.03 -19.44
CA GLY A 17 -3.19 9.26 -19.23
C GLY A 17 -3.95 10.54 -19.52
N THR A 18 -5.28 10.54 -19.75
CA THR A 18 -6.04 11.77 -20.00
C THR A 18 -6.14 12.65 -18.76
N ALA A 19 -6.28 12.07 -17.58
CA ALA A 19 -6.24 12.77 -16.31
C ALA A 19 -4.85 12.70 -15.67
N ASP A 20 -4.24 11.52 -15.67
CA ASP A 20 -2.98 11.18 -15.03
C ASP A 20 -2.01 10.66 -16.10
N ASP A 21 -1.05 11.49 -16.63
CA ASP A 21 -0.88 12.92 -16.31
C ASP A 21 -0.71 13.78 -17.59
N LYS A 22 -1.18 13.33 -18.77
CA LYS A 22 -1.04 14.09 -20.03
C LYS A 22 -1.89 15.37 -20.08
N GLY A 23 -3.06 15.34 -19.42
CA GLY A 23 -3.92 16.52 -19.32
C GLY A 23 -3.22 17.67 -18.59
N PRO A 24 -2.77 17.49 -17.34
CA PRO A 24 -1.98 18.47 -16.62
C PRO A 24 -0.68 18.89 -17.32
N ALA A 25 0.05 17.95 -17.95
CA ALA A 25 1.26 18.26 -18.71
C ALA A 25 0.98 19.23 -19.88
N VAL A 26 -0.11 19.02 -20.62
CA VAL A 26 -0.55 19.93 -21.70
C VAL A 26 -1.02 21.26 -21.12
N ALA A 27 -1.77 21.25 -20.01
CA ALA A 27 -2.18 22.49 -19.34
C ALA A 27 -0.97 23.33 -18.90
N GLY A 28 0.06 22.69 -18.35
CA GLY A 28 1.33 23.34 -17.99
C GLY A 28 2.01 24.00 -19.19
N LEU A 29 2.07 23.30 -20.33
CA LEU A 29 2.62 23.85 -21.56
C LEU A 29 1.86 25.10 -22.02
N TYR A 30 0.53 25.05 -22.05
CA TYR A 30 -0.30 26.19 -22.44
C TYR A 30 -0.21 27.35 -21.44
N ALA A 31 -0.10 27.07 -20.14
CA ALA A 31 0.14 28.10 -19.14
C ALA A 31 1.47 28.83 -19.36
N MET A 32 2.54 28.10 -19.71
CA MET A 32 3.83 28.72 -20.08
C MET A 32 3.72 29.61 -21.33
N MET A 33 2.98 29.17 -22.34
CA MET A 33 2.74 29.98 -23.55
C MET A 33 1.97 31.25 -23.21
N ALA A 34 0.89 31.13 -22.43
CA ALA A 34 0.09 32.28 -21.99
C ALA A 34 0.92 33.26 -21.14
N ALA A 35 1.72 32.76 -20.19
CA ALA A 35 2.59 33.60 -19.36
C ALA A 35 3.58 34.39 -20.19
N ARG A 36 4.16 33.82 -21.27
CA ARG A 36 5.06 34.51 -22.20
C ARG A 36 4.37 35.62 -22.99
N GLU A 37 3.10 35.44 -23.37
CA GLU A 37 2.32 36.44 -24.07
C GLU A 37 1.89 37.60 -23.14
N ILE A 38 1.49 37.31 -21.92
CA ILE A 38 0.96 38.26 -20.92
C ILE A 38 2.10 39.06 -20.27
N ALA A 39 3.22 38.40 -20.03
CA ALA A 39 4.39 39.00 -19.37
C ALA A 39 5.66 38.83 -20.20
N PRO A 40 5.77 39.59 -21.33
CA PRO A 40 6.92 39.47 -22.25
C PRO A 40 8.24 39.87 -21.61
N ASP A 41 8.22 40.68 -20.57
CA ASP A 41 9.38 41.14 -19.80
C ASP A 41 9.74 40.22 -18.61
N LEU A 42 9.21 38.99 -18.58
CA LEU A 42 9.53 38.02 -17.55
C LEU A 42 11.04 37.75 -17.48
N THR A 43 11.64 38.05 -16.32
CA THR A 43 13.10 37.94 -16.12
C THR A 43 13.54 36.54 -15.67
N HIS A 44 12.59 35.70 -15.25
CA HIS A 44 12.82 34.34 -14.80
C HIS A 44 12.59 33.34 -15.93
N GLY A 45 13.47 32.34 -16.04
CA GLY A 45 13.27 31.21 -16.94
C GLY A 45 12.23 30.26 -16.39
N VAL A 46 11.41 29.69 -17.28
CA VAL A 46 10.44 28.62 -16.94
C VAL A 46 10.86 27.35 -17.65
N ARG A 47 10.82 26.23 -16.98
CA ARG A 47 11.20 24.92 -17.50
C ARG A 47 10.06 23.93 -17.24
N LEU A 48 9.58 23.29 -18.31
CA LEU A 48 8.69 22.13 -18.21
C LEU A 48 9.56 20.86 -18.25
N ILE A 49 9.44 20.02 -17.24
CA ILE A 49 10.12 18.72 -17.15
C ILE A 49 9.05 17.65 -17.28
N LEU A 50 9.15 16.80 -18.29
CA LEU A 50 8.25 15.67 -18.51
C LEU A 50 9.02 14.38 -18.24
N GLY A 51 8.64 13.70 -17.17
CA GLY A 51 9.13 12.37 -16.82
C GLY A 51 8.39 11.28 -17.58
N SER A 52 8.92 10.08 -17.59
CA SER A 52 8.33 8.89 -18.22
C SER A 52 8.24 7.69 -17.29
N ALA A 53 8.69 7.82 -16.05
CA ALA A 53 8.82 6.71 -15.08
C ALA A 53 8.22 7.03 -13.70
N GLU A 54 7.27 7.98 -13.59
CA GLU A 54 6.66 8.34 -12.30
C GLU A 54 6.06 7.11 -11.61
N GLU A 55 5.22 6.36 -12.31
CA GLU A 55 4.53 5.15 -11.82
C GLU A 55 5.47 3.98 -11.45
N THR A 56 6.72 4.04 -11.87
CA THR A 56 7.72 3.00 -11.64
C THR A 56 8.85 3.43 -10.71
N GLY A 57 8.76 4.65 -10.12
CA GLY A 57 9.69 5.15 -9.12
C GLY A 57 10.62 6.26 -9.56
N SER A 58 10.31 6.96 -10.66
CA SER A 58 10.95 8.22 -11.13
C SER A 58 12.47 8.14 -11.34
N GLU A 59 13.00 6.99 -11.77
CA GLU A 59 14.44 6.81 -12.04
C GLU A 59 15.00 7.79 -13.09
N ASP A 60 14.15 8.25 -14.01
CA ASP A 60 14.46 9.26 -15.02
C ASP A 60 14.68 10.63 -14.40
N LEU A 61 13.87 11.03 -13.40
CA LEU A 61 14.09 12.25 -12.63
C LEU A 61 15.37 12.16 -11.78
N ASP A 62 15.64 11.03 -11.17
CA ASP A 62 16.89 10.77 -10.46
C ASP A 62 18.11 10.92 -11.38
N TYR A 63 18.01 10.44 -12.61
CA TYR A 63 19.06 10.64 -13.61
C TYR A 63 19.18 12.10 -14.03
N TYR A 64 18.06 12.76 -14.29
CA TYR A 64 18.02 14.17 -14.69
C TYR A 64 18.69 15.05 -13.63
N LEU A 65 18.33 14.89 -12.35
CA LEU A 65 18.86 15.68 -11.23
C LEU A 65 20.36 15.46 -10.94
N LYS A 66 20.95 14.38 -11.46
CA LYS A 66 22.42 14.19 -11.45
C LYS A 66 23.14 15.02 -12.52
N LYS A 67 22.44 15.49 -13.54
CA LYS A 67 22.98 16.22 -14.68
C LYS A 67 22.62 17.70 -14.66
N GLU A 68 21.42 18.01 -14.23
CA GLU A 68 20.82 19.33 -14.23
C GLU A 68 20.46 19.76 -12.80
N LYS A 69 20.68 21.03 -12.50
CA LYS A 69 20.21 21.61 -11.24
C LYS A 69 18.70 21.80 -11.31
N ALA A 70 17.99 21.34 -10.29
CA ALA A 70 16.58 21.65 -10.11
C ALA A 70 16.38 23.17 -10.01
N PRO A 71 15.30 23.73 -10.60
CA PRO A 71 14.89 25.10 -10.31
C PRO A 71 14.65 25.27 -8.79
N GLU A 72 14.85 26.49 -8.31
CA GLU A 72 14.61 26.81 -6.89
C GLU A 72 13.13 26.62 -6.52
N TRP A 73 12.25 26.95 -7.44
CA TRP A 73 10.81 26.83 -7.29
C TRP A 73 10.28 25.83 -8.31
N CYS A 74 9.72 24.73 -7.79
CA CYS A 74 9.15 23.65 -8.56
C CYS A 74 7.79 23.27 -8.01
N PHE A 75 6.85 22.92 -8.90
CA PHE A 75 5.61 22.27 -8.52
C PHE A 75 5.27 21.19 -9.54
N SER A 76 4.53 20.19 -9.12
CA SER A 76 3.96 19.17 -9.99
C SER A 76 2.43 19.36 -10.05
N PRO A 77 1.82 19.44 -11.23
CA PRO A 77 0.38 19.57 -11.37
C PRO A 77 -0.36 18.22 -11.24
N ASP A 78 0.28 17.24 -10.64
CA ASP A 78 -0.23 15.88 -10.43
C ASP A 78 -0.79 15.71 -9.01
N ALA A 79 -1.74 16.57 -8.64
CA ALA A 79 -2.32 16.62 -7.31
C ALA A 79 -3.70 17.29 -7.32
N GLU A 80 -4.37 17.27 -6.15
CA GLU A 80 -5.65 17.94 -5.96
C GLU A 80 -5.50 19.46 -5.78
N PHE A 81 -6.57 20.21 -6.12
CA PHE A 81 -6.64 21.66 -5.92
C PHE A 81 -7.00 22.03 -4.47
N PRO A 82 -6.62 23.25 -4.00
CA PRO A 82 -5.88 24.27 -4.76
C PRO A 82 -4.37 24.05 -4.81
N VAL A 83 -3.75 23.66 -3.71
CA VAL A 83 -2.31 23.42 -3.58
C VAL A 83 -2.08 22.37 -2.49
N ILE A 84 -1.26 21.38 -2.75
CA ILE A 84 -0.74 20.45 -1.76
C ILE A 84 0.68 20.89 -1.42
N ASN A 85 0.88 21.40 -0.22
CA ASN A 85 2.17 21.87 0.31
C ASN A 85 2.77 20.91 1.33
N ILE A 86 2.08 19.79 1.63
CA ILE A 86 2.50 18.75 2.58
C ILE A 86 2.35 17.40 1.92
N GLU A 87 3.42 16.63 1.89
CA GLU A 87 3.38 15.24 1.45
C GLU A 87 4.00 14.34 2.53
N LYS A 88 3.23 13.31 2.94
CA LYS A 88 3.74 12.30 3.86
C LYS A 88 4.87 11.50 3.24
N GLY A 89 5.85 11.16 4.03
CA GLY A 89 6.87 10.21 3.63
C GLY A 89 6.28 8.82 3.37
N ARG A 90 7.07 7.94 2.74
CA ARG A 90 6.64 6.58 2.42
C ARG A 90 7.70 5.55 2.77
N TYR A 91 7.27 4.48 3.42
CA TYR A 91 8.06 3.27 3.61
C TYR A 91 7.24 2.03 3.26
N ALA A 92 7.65 1.31 2.21
CA ALA A 92 6.89 0.19 1.69
C ALA A 92 7.81 -1.02 1.45
N PRO A 93 8.30 -1.69 2.53
CA PRO A 93 9.20 -2.82 2.43
C PRO A 93 8.47 -4.08 1.99
N LYS A 94 9.22 -4.97 1.35
CA LYS A 94 8.90 -6.40 1.31
C LYS A 94 9.56 -7.09 2.50
N PHE A 95 8.91 -8.13 3.01
CA PHE A 95 9.43 -8.94 4.11
C PHE A 95 9.06 -10.40 3.90
N PHE A 96 9.82 -11.32 4.50
CA PHE A 96 9.63 -12.74 4.28
C PHE A 96 10.13 -13.57 5.46
N ALA A 97 9.69 -14.82 5.54
CA ALA A 97 10.28 -15.84 6.37
C ALA A 97 10.16 -17.21 5.70
N GLN A 98 11.05 -18.12 6.07
CA GLN A 98 11.07 -19.51 5.60
C GLN A 98 11.12 -20.47 6.77
N TRP A 99 10.59 -21.66 6.58
CA TRP A 99 10.58 -22.74 7.57
C TRP A 99 10.54 -24.13 6.91
N GLU A 100 10.79 -25.15 7.73
CA GLU A 100 10.61 -26.55 7.33
C GLU A 100 9.11 -26.86 7.16
N GLU A 101 8.73 -27.50 6.05
CA GLU A 101 7.35 -27.90 5.78
C GLU A 101 6.85 -28.89 6.84
N SER A 102 5.66 -28.67 7.36
CA SER A 102 4.95 -29.60 8.24
C SER A 102 3.76 -30.21 7.52
N HIS A 103 3.61 -31.53 7.64
CA HIS A 103 2.45 -32.28 7.13
C HIS A 103 1.40 -32.58 8.20
N ALA A 104 1.59 -32.07 9.42
CA ALA A 104 0.62 -32.23 10.51
C ALA A 104 -0.71 -31.53 10.18
N LEU A 105 -1.82 -32.18 10.45
CA LEU A 105 -3.17 -31.68 10.22
C LEU A 105 -3.87 -31.31 11.53
N PRO A 106 -4.78 -30.33 11.52
CA PRO A 106 -5.16 -29.45 10.41
C PRO A 106 -4.10 -28.40 10.08
N ARG A 107 -3.99 -28.01 8.81
CA ARG A 107 -3.00 -27.02 8.35
C ARG A 107 -3.56 -26.05 7.30
N VAL A 108 -2.89 -24.93 7.13
CA VAL A 108 -3.05 -24.05 5.97
C VAL A 108 -2.08 -24.50 4.89
N ARG A 109 -2.55 -24.77 3.68
CA ARG A 109 -1.71 -25.10 2.52
C ARG A 109 -1.15 -23.86 1.87
N SER A 110 -1.97 -22.81 1.73
CA SER A 110 -1.56 -21.54 1.14
C SER A 110 -2.45 -20.39 1.62
N VAL A 111 -1.90 -19.18 1.57
CA VAL A 111 -2.65 -17.92 1.73
C VAL A 111 -2.19 -16.96 0.66
N LYS A 112 -3.12 -16.31 -0.03
CA LYS A 112 -2.82 -15.26 -1.00
C LYS A 112 -3.71 -14.06 -0.78
N GLY A 113 -3.12 -12.86 -0.83
CA GLY A 113 -3.87 -11.61 -0.72
C GLY A 113 -3.08 -10.43 -1.27
N GLY A 114 -3.81 -9.50 -1.91
CA GLY A 114 -3.24 -8.33 -2.53
C GLY A 114 -2.35 -8.60 -3.75
N ALA A 115 -2.30 -7.64 -4.67
CA ALA A 115 -1.51 -7.72 -5.89
C ALA A 115 -0.49 -6.57 -5.98
N THR A 116 -0.79 -5.43 -5.38
CA THR A 116 0.01 -4.21 -5.45
C THR A 116 0.24 -3.62 -4.06
N VAL A 117 1.39 -2.99 -3.87
CA VAL A 117 1.82 -2.49 -2.55
C VAL A 117 1.00 -1.28 -2.08
N ASN A 118 0.46 -0.49 -3.01
CA ASN A 118 -0.26 0.75 -2.71
C ASN A 118 -1.79 0.60 -2.60
N ILE A 119 -2.30 -0.64 -2.57
CA ILE A 119 -3.75 -0.92 -2.47
C ILE A 119 -4.03 -1.80 -1.25
N VAL A 120 -5.05 -1.43 -0.46
CA VAL A 120 -5.62 -2.29 0.58
C VAL A 120 -6.31 -3.46 -0.09
N PRO A 121 -5.95 -4.73 0.24
CA PRO A 121 -6.51 -5.90 -0.41
C PRO A 121 -8.03 -6.03 -0.23
N GLN A 122 -8.75 -5.97 -1.36
CA GLN A 122 -10.18 -6.26 -1.40
C GLN A 122 -10.47 -7.76 -1.31
N ASN A 123 -9.59 -8.59 -1.89
CA ASN A 123 -9.76 -10.04 -1.94
C ASN A 123 -8.53 -10.72 -1.33
N ALA A 124 -8.79 -11.83 -0.63
CA ALA A 124 -7.77 -12.76 -0.17
C ALA A 124 -8.35 -14.18 -0.13
N GLU A 125 -7.49 -15.17 -0.24
CA GLU A 125 -7.88 -16.58 -0.22
C GLU A 125 -6.91 -17.43 0.59
N ALA A 126 -7.40 -18.52 1.14
CA ALA A 126 -6.59 -19.55 1.79
C ALA A 126 -7.10 -20.94 1.46
N VAL A 127 -6.20 -21.90 1.40
CA VAL A 127 -6.53 -23.32 1.31
C VAL A 127 -6.20 -24.01 2.62
N VAL A 128 -7.18 -24.66 3.23
CA VAL A 128 -7.06 -25.34 4.53
C VAL A 128 -7.28 -26.84 4.36
N GLU A 129 -6.52 -27.66 5.05
CA GLU A 129 -6.59 -29.12 5.00
C GLU A 129 -6.82 -29.71 6.39
N GLY A 130 -7.61 -30.78 6.45
CA GLY A 130 -7.81 -31.58 7.66
C GLY A 130 -8.67 -30.93 8.75
N LEU A 131 -9.37 -29.83 8.46
CA LEU A 131 -10.30 -29.17 9.38
C LEU A 131 -11.74 -29.56 9.03
N ASP A 132 -12.60 -29.68 10.06
CA ASP A 132 -14.05 -29.85 9.86
C ASP A 132 -14.64 -28.58 9.23
N VAL A 133 -15.42 -28.75 8.16
CA VAL A 133 -16.07 -27.66 7.43
C VAL A 133 -17.01 -26.85 8.32
N ALA A 134 -17.72 -27.50 9.25
CA ALA A 134 -18.63 -26.80 10.15
C ALA A 134 -17.89 -25.91 11.15
N VAL A 135 -16.73 -26.34 11.64
CA VAL A 135 -15.84 -25.53 12.50
C VAL A 135 -15.34 -24.30 11.74
N LEU A 136 -14.91 -24.50 10.50
CA LEU A 136 -14.42 -23.40 9.66
C LEU A 136 -15.54 -22.42 9.31
N GLN A 137 -16.73 -22.92 8.92
CA GLN A 137 -17.88 -22.06 8.62
C GLN A 137 -18.30 -21.23 9.83
N GLN A 138 -18.35 -21.83 11.02
CA GLN A 138 -18.68 -21.10 12.25
C GLN A 138 -17.66 -19.98 12.55
N ALA A 139 -16.37 -20.24 12.33
CA ALA A 139 -15.32 -19.24 12.49
C ALA A 139 -15.46 -18.11 11.46
N CYS A 140 -15.74 -18.44 10.20
CA CYS A 140 -16.01 -17.47 9.13
C CYS A 140 -17.21 -16.58 9.45
N ASP A 141 -18.33 -17.16 9.92
CA ASP A 141 -19.53 -16.42 10.29
C ASP A 141 -19.28 -15.46 11.47
N ALA A 142 -18.48 -15.90 12.44
CA ALA A 142 -18.08 -15.06 13.57
C ALA A 142 -17.20 -13.89 13.10
N LYS A 143 -16.20 -14.18 12.27
CA LYS A 143 -15.28 -13.15 11.72
C LYS A 143 -15.99 -12.17 10.80
N ASN A 144 -16.96 -12.64 10.00
CA ASN A 144 -17.81 -11.77 9.18
C ASN A 144 -18.58 -10.74 10.04
N ARG A 145 -19.18 -11.18 11.15
CA ARG A 145 -19.88 -10.27 12.09
C ARG A 145 -18.94 -9.27 12.76
N GLU A 146 -17.71 -9.69 13.04
CA GLU A 146 -16.70 -8.83 13.67
C GLU A 146 -16.17 -7.76 12.72
N THR A 147 -15.84 -8.14 11.48
CA THR A 147 -15.08 -7.29 10.54
C THR A 147 -15.95 -6.70 9.42
N GLY A 148 -17.08 -7.33 9.12
CA GLY A 148 -17.88 -7.03 7.94
C GLY A 148 -17.19 -7.43 6.61
N VAL A 149 -16.12 -8.25 6.67
CA VAL A 149 -15.53 -8.94 5.52
C VAL A 149 -16.33 -10.20 5.26
N VAL A 150 -16.75 -10.44 4.03
CA VAL A 150 -17.53 -11.61 3.65
C VAL A 150 -16.59 -12.80 3.41
N PHE A 151 -16.87 -13.93 4.07
CA PHE A 151 -16.12 -15.16 3.86
C PHE A 151 -16.97 -16.21 3.17
N THR A 152 -16.40 -16.87 2.14
CA THR A 152 -17.01 -17.98 1.42
C THR A 152 -16.16 -19.22 1.63
N VAL A 153 -16.81 -20.35 1.93
CA VAL A 153 -16.17 -21.65 2.19
C VAL A 153 -16.58 -22.63 1.10
N THR A 154 -15.60 -23.20 0.39
CA THR A 154 -15.83 -24.14 -0.70
C THR A 154 -14.97 -25.40 -0.51
N VAL A 155 -15.61 -26.57 -0.43
CA VAL A 155 -14.89 -27.86 -0.41
C VAL A 155 -14.41 -28.21 -1.81
N GLN A 156 -13.11 -28.45 -1.97
CA GLN A 156 -12.48 -28.79 -3.23
C GLN A 156 -12.53 -30.31 -3.49
N ALA A 157 -12.27 -30.71 -4.73
CA ALA A 157 -12.34 -32.13 -5.15
C ALA A 157 -11.29 -33.01 -4.43
N ASP A 158 -10.19 -32.45 -3.96
CA ASP A 158 -9.15 -33.16 -3.20
C ASP A 158 -9.43 -33.22 -1.70
N GLY A 159 -10.60 -32.72 -1.25
CA GLY A 159 -10.99 -32.66 0.14
C GLY A 159 -10.42 -31.47 0.93
N SER A 160 -9.61 -30.63 0.33
CA SER A 160 -9.18 -29.36 0.92
C SER A 160 -10.33 -28.33 0.89
N ILE A 161 -10.19 -27.28 1.69
CA ILE A 161 -11.24 -26.25 1.82
C ILE A 161 -10.64 -24.92 1.37
N LEU A 162 -11.23 -24.33 0.34
CA LEU A 162 -10.95 -22.96 -0.07
C LEU A 162 -11.77 -21.99 0.78
N VAL A 163 -11.10 -21.01 1.37
CA VAL A 163 -11.71 -19.88 2.08
C VAL A 163 -11.37 -18.61 1.30
N GLU A 164 -12.38 -17.96 0.78
CA GLU A 164 -12.26 -16.68 0.12
C GLU A 164 -12.77 -15.57 1.02
N ALA A 165 -12.03 -14.48 1.12
CA ALA A 165 -12.38 -13.29 1.88
C ALA A 165 -12.57 -12.11 0.93
N GLN A 166 -13.71 -11.42 1.03
CA GLN A 166 -14.05 -10.24 0.25
C GLN A 166 -14.34 -9.07 1.18
N GLY A 167 -13.47 -8.06 1.13
CA GLY A 167 -13.57 -6.80 1.85
C GLY A 167 -13.86 -5.63 0.91
N VAL A 168 -13.27 -4.47 1.24
CA VAL A 168 -13.37 -3.24 0.44
C VAL A 168 -11.96 -2.73 0.18
N GLY A 169 -11.60 -2.56 -1.10
CA GLY A 169 -10.33 -1.97 -1.50
C GLY A 169 -10.32 -0.47 -1.28
N SER A 170 -9.15 0.07 -0.95
CA SER A 170 -8.87 1.51 -0.91
C SER A 170 -7.41 1.78 -1.26
N HIS A 171 -7.05 3.03 -1.48
CA HIS A 171 -5.63 3.37 -1.59
C HIS A 171 -4.94 3.18 -0.24
N ALA A 172 -3.71 2.66 -0.22
CA ALA A 172 -3.00 2.34 1.02
C ALA A 172 -2.63 3.58 1.86
N SER A 173 -2.69 4.79 1.31
CA SER A 173 -2.57 6.03 2.07
C SER A 173 -3.78 6.31 2.98
N ASN A 174 -4.96 5.77 2.62
CA ASN A 174 -6.21 5.94 3.35
C ASN A 174 -6.81 4.55 3.71
N PRO A 175 -6.10 3.72 4.48
CA PRO A 175 -6.51 2.35 4.74
C PRO A 175 -7.83 2.25 5.52
N GLN A 176 -8.20 3.29 6.24
CA GLN A 176 -9.46 3.37 7.00
C GLN A 176 -10.72 3.45 6.11
N GLU A 177 -10.57 3.78 4.82
CA GLU A 177 -11.66 3.79 3.84
C GLU A 177 -11.95 2.39 3.30
N GLY A 178 -11.05 1.43 3.54
CA GLY A 178 -11.17 0.05 3.12
C GLY A 178 -11.52 -0.91 4.25
N LYS A 179 -11.74 -2.17 3.85
CA LYS A 179 -11.81 -3.34 4.75
C LYS A 179 -10.81 -4.37 4.24
N ASN A 180 -9.67 -4.48 4.90
CA ASN A 180 -8.57 -5.33 4.47
C ASN A 180 -8.92 -6.83 4.59
N ALA A 181 -9.29 -7.43 3.46
CA ALA A 181 -9.65 -8.85 3.39
C ALA A 181 -8.51 -9.78 3.86
N GLN A 182 -7.26 -9.42 3.54
CA GLN A 182 -6.08 -10.18 3.91
C GLN A 182 -5.82 -10.16 5.41
N ALA A 183 -5.92 -9.00 6.07
CA ALA A 183 -5.75 -8.89 7.52
C ALA A 183 -6.86 -9.66 8.27
N ALA A 184 -8.11 -9.57 7.79
CA ALA A 184 -9.23 -10.32 8.35
C ALA A 184 -9.05 -11.83 8.18
N LEU A 185 -8.59 -12.30 7.00
CA LEU A 185 -8.32 -13.71 6.72
C LEU A 185 -7.18 -14.25 7.60
N VAL A 186 -6.08 -13.53 7.71
CA VAL A 186 -4.94 -13.93 8.58
C VAL A 186 -5.39 -14.01 10.04
N SER A 187 -6.21 -13.06 10.50
CA SER A 187 -6.81 -13.10 11.85
C SER A 187 -7.74 -14.29 12.04
N LEU A 188 -8.56 -14.63 11.04
CA LEU A 188 -9.39 -15.85 11.05
C LEU A 188 -8.53 -17.10 11.21
N LEU A 189 -7.52 -17.27 10.32
CA LEU A 189 -6.67 -18.47 10.29
C LEU A 189 -5.86 -18.64 11.59
N ALA A 190 -5.39 -17.56 12.19
CA ALA A 190 -4.67 -17.58 13.46
C ALA A 190 -5.54 -18.04 14.64
N GLY A 191 -6.86 -17.91 14.54
CA GLY A 191 -7.82 -18.36 15.56
C GLY A 191 -8.32 -19.81 15.38
N LEU A 192 -7.94 -20.49 14.29
CA LEU A 192 -8.38 -21.87 14.02
C LEU A 192 -7.55 -22.89 14.83
N PRO A 193 -8.12 -24.07 15.16
CA PRO A 193 -7.41 -25.15 15.86
C PRO A 193 -6.46 -25.90 14.91
N LEU A 194 -5.47 -25.22 14.40
CA LEU A 194 -4.45 -25.77 13.48
C LEU A 194 -3.37 -26.52 14.26
N ALA A 195 -2.67 -27.43 13.57
CA ALA A 195 -1.54 -28.14 14.15
C ALA A 195 -0.42 -27.17 14.57
N ASP A 196 0.26 -27.46 15.68
CA ASP A 196 1.38 -26.67 16.18
C ASP A 196 2.61 -26.86 15.29
N CYS A 197 2.87 -25.88 14.42
CA CYS A 197 4.01 -25.85 13.51
C CYS A 197 4.50 -24.41 13.28
N ALA A 198 5.63 -24.27 12.58
CA ALA A 198 6.22 -22.96 12.30
C ALA A 198 5.26 -22.04 11.50
N GLN A 199 4.53 -22.58 10.53
CA GLN A 199 3.57 -21.83 9.73
C GLN A 199 2.42 -21.28 10.59
N THR A 200 1.82 -22.11 11.46
CA THR A 200 0.75 -21.69 12.37
C THR A 200 1.22 -20.60 13.33
N LYS A 201 2.44 -20.76 13.88
CA LYS A 201 3.06 -19.72 14.72
C LYS A 201 3.30 -18.42 13.95
N MET A 202 3.67 -18.51 12.67
CA MET A 202 3.87 -17.33 11.82
C MET A 202 2.55 -16.63 11.51
N LEU A 203 1.47 -17.36 11.24
CA LEU A 203 0.13 -16.78 11.08
C LEU A 203 -0.29 -15.98 12.32
N ALA A 204 -0.06 -16.53 13.51
CA ALA A 204 -0.35 -15.83 14.78
C ALA A 204 0.51 -14.55 14.92
N LYS A 205 1.79 -14.60 14.54
CA LYS A 205 2.67 -13.41 14.55
C LYS A 205 2.21 -12.35 13.56
N LEU A 206 1.81 -12.73 12.33
CA LEU A 206 1.30 -11.81 11.34
C LEU A 206 -0.03 -11.17 11.78
N ALA A 207 -0.96 -11.96 12.36
CA ALA A 207 -2.20 -11.45 12.92
C ALA A 207 -1.95 -10.43 14.06
N ALA A 208 -0.93 -10.66 14.88
CA ALA A 208 -0.55 -9.74 15.95
C ALA A 208 0.18 -8.49 15.46
N LEU A 209 0.91 -8.57 14.35
CA LEU A 209 1.61 -7.43 13.74
C LEU A 209 0.66 -6.52 12.96
N PHE A 210 -0.34 -7.12 12.30
CA PHE A 210 -1.28 -6.45 11.41
C PHE A 210 -2.73 -6.76 11.81
N PRO A 211 -3.17 -6.36 13.02
CA PRO A 211 -4.56 -6.57 13.42
C PRO A 211 -5.51 -5.86 12.46
N PHE A 212 -6.69 -6.43 12.27
CA PHE A 212 -7.74 -5.78 11.50
C PHE A 212 -8.08 -4.41 12.13
N GLU A 213 -8.17 -3.37 11.28
CA GLU A 213 -8.39 -1.96 11.70
C GLU A 213 -7.25 -1.28 12.47
N ASP A 214 -6.07 -1.89 12.59
CA ASP A 214 -4.88 -1.11 12.99
C ASP A 214 -4.30 -0.37 11.79
N TYR A 215 -4.89 0.74 11.46
CA TYR A 215 -4.48 1.57 10.32
C TYR A 215 -3.23 2.42 10.58
N GLY A 216 -2.72 2.43 11.79
CA GLY A 216 -1.62 3.30 12.22
C GLY A 216 -0.37 2.59 12.73
N GLY A 217 -0.34 1.25 12.69
CA GLY A 217 0.81 0.47 13.17
C GLY A 217 1.00 0.51 14.69
N LYS A 218 -0.08 0.67 15.45
CA LYS A 218 -0.05 0.67 16.92
C LYS A 218 0.44 -0.67 17.47
N ALA A 219 0.05 -1.76 16.84
CA ALA A 219 0.49 -3.11 17.20
C ALA A 219 1.99 -3.33 17.01
N MET A 220 2.61 -2.60 16.09
CA MET A 220 4.06 -2.56 15.91
C MET A 220 4.77 -1.55 16.82
N GLY A 221 4.03 -0.71 17.55
CA GLY A 221 4.60 0.35 18.38
C GLY A 221 5.19 1.52 17.60
N VAL A 222 4.77 1.73 16.35
CA VAL A 222 5.33 2.75 15.44
C VAL A 222 4.37 3.89 15.14
N TYR A 223 3.22 3.94 15.80
CA TYR A 223 2.25 5.02 15.61
C TYR A 223 2.85 6.39 15.94
N ALA A 224 2.57 7.35 15.09
CA ALA A 224 2.90 8.76 15.27
C ALA A 224 1.82 9.64 14.64
N GLU A 225 1.70 10.86 15.10
CA GLU A 225 0.73 11.84 14.61
C GLU A 225 1.24 13.25 14.88
N ASP A 226 0.97 14.17 13.97
CA ASP A 226 1.14 15.60 14.19
C ASP A 226 -0.07 16.40 13.71
N ALA A 227 -0.18 17.64 14.15
CA ALA A 227 -1.31 18.51 13.87
C ALA A 227 -1.37 18.99 12.40
N VAL A 228 -0.26 18.88 11.66
CA VAL A 228 -0.10 19.43 10.32
C VAL A 228 -0.38 18.38 9.25
N SER A 229 0.29 17.21 9.36
CA SER A 229 0.15 16.12 8.39
C SER A 229 -0.75 14.96 8.86
N GLY A 230 -1.25 15.02 10.11
CA GLY A 230 -2.14 14.02 10.68
C GLY A 230 -1.44 12.71 11.06
N PRO A 231 -2.18 11.60 11.21
CA PRO A 231 -1.66 10.34 11.71
C PRO A 231 -0.82 9.57 10.68
N LEU A 232 0.13 8.78 11.17
CA LEU A 232 0.75 7.71 10.40
C LEU A 232 -0.33 6.73 9.90
N THR A 233 -0.22 6.29 8.65
CA THR A 233 -1.03 5.19 8.15
C THR A 233 -0.15 4.00 7.78
N LEU A 234 -0.66 2.78 8.02
CA LEU A 234 0.01 1.53 7.70
C LEU A 234 -1.02 0.51 7.19
N ALA A 235 -0.76 -0.06 6.02
CA ALA A 235 -1.58 -1.11 5.44
C ALA A 235 -0.75 -2.37 5.17
N PHE A 236 -1.26 -3.54 5.53
CA PHE A 236 -0.74 -4.84 5.13
C PHE A 236 -1.30 -5.17 3.74
N THR A 237 -0.49 -5.07 2.70
CA THR A 237 -0.96 -4.94 1.32
C THR A 237 -0.74 -6.16 0.45
N VAL A 238 0.26 -7.00 0.73
CA VAL A 238 0.55 -8.22 -0.04
C VAL A 238 0.90 -9.36 0.90
N LEU A 239 0.38 -10.54 0.62
CA LEU A 239 0.78 -11.79 1.26
C LEU A 239 0.71 -12.93 0.24
N ASP A 240 1.79 -13.66 0.09
CA ASP A 240 1.85 -14.95 -0.59
C ASP A 240 2.57 -15.94 0.32
N MET A 241 1.82 -16.89 0.87
CA MET A 241 2.29 -17.89 1.83
C MET A 241 2.02 -19.29 1.29
N ASP A 242 3.00 -20.16 1.43
CA ASP A 242 2.90 -21.59 1.15
C ASP A 242 3.31 -22.43 2.36
N ALA A 243 3.52 -23.73 2.14
CA ALA A 243 3.92 -24.67 3.17
C ALA A 243 5.34 -24.43 3.73
N LYS A 244 6.19 -23.66 3.04
CA LYS A 244 7.63 -23.50 3.34
C LYS A 244 8.04 -22.08 3.71
N GLY A 245 7.14 -21.11 3.51
CA GLY A 245 7.47 -19.72 3.79
C GLY A 245 6.38 -18.75 3.36
N PHE A 246 6.69 -17.47 3.46
CA PHE A 246 5.86 -16.42 2.90
C PHE A 246 6.69 -15.25 2.41
N THR A 247 6.13 -14.49 1.50
CA THR A 247 6.51 -13.11 1.19
C THR A 247 5.34 -12.19 1.47
N GLY A 248 5.62 -11.03 2.05
CA GLY A 248 4.63 -10.01 2.35
C GLY A 248 5.13 -8.62 2.00
N ALA A 249 4.22 -7.67 1.94
CA ALA A 249 4.53 -6.25 1.84
C ALA A 249 3.54 -5.41 2.64
N MET A 250 3.97 -4.22 3.01
CA MET A 250 3.13 -3.19 3.61
C MET A 250 3.43 -1.83 2.98
N ASP A 251 2.52 -0.88 3.11
CA ASP A 251 2.71 0.54 2.77
C ASP A 251 2.44 1.37 4.02
N ALA A 252 3.42 2.17 4.42
CA ALA A 252 3.30 3.13 5.51
C ALA A 252 3.50 4.54 5.00
N ARG A 253 2.63 5.48 5.42
CA ARG A 253 2.73 6.91 5.13
C ARG A 253 3.11 7.65 6.41
N LEU A 254 4.23 8.34 6.33
CA LEU A 254 4.91 8.90 7.50
C LEU A 254 4.57 10.38 7.63
N PRO A 255 3.98 10.82 8.76
CA PRO A 255 3.79 12.24 9.03
C PRO A 255 5.12 12.99 9.11
N ILE A 256 5.09 14.32 8.95
CA ILE A 256 6.29 15.16 8.90
C ILE A 256 7.11 15.14 10.20
N CYS A 257 6.50 14.79 11.32
CA CYS A 257 7.21 14.63 12.60
C CYS A 257 8.07 13.36 12.68
N VAL A 258 7.94 12.42 11.74
CA VAL A 258 8.63 11.12 11.80
C VAL A 258 9.97 11.17 11.07
N ASN A 259 11.03 10.78 11.77
CA ASN A 259 12.30 10.47 11.12
C ASN A 259 12.19 9.13 10.37
N GLY A 260 12.20 9.16 9.05
CA GLY A 260 11.97 7.99 8.21
C GLY A 260 12.99 6.87 8.41
N GLU A 261 14.25 7.17 8.67
CA GLU A 261 15.30 6.18 8.91
C GLU A 261 15.10 5.47 10.25
N ALA A 262 14.80 6.23 11.31
CA ALA A 262 14.47 5.67 12.60
C ALA A 262 13.19 4.81 12.56
N PHE A 263 12.19 5.23 11.80
CA PHE A 263 10.98 4.43 11.56
C PHE A 263 11.30 3.11 10.87
N ARG A 264 12.06 3.15 9.77
CA ARG A 264 12.52 1.96 9.06
C ARG A 264 13.23 0.99 10.00
N ASP A 265 14.17 1.49 10.80
CA ASP A 265 14.96 0.68 11.69
C ASP A 265 14.10 0.05 12.80
N ALA A 266 13.14 0.79 13.35
CA ALA A 266 12.17 0.27 14.32
C ALA A 266 11.30 -0.84 13.71
N VAL A 267 10.73 -0.62 12.52
CA VAL A 267 9.94 -1.65 11.81
C VAL A 267 10.78 -2.90 11.53
N THR A 268 12.00 -2.71 11.02
CA THR A 268 12.92 -3.83 10.71
C THR A 268 13.22 -4.63 11.98
N GLN A 269 13.46 -3.99 13.10
CA GLN A 269 13.71 -4.66 14.38
C GLN A 269 12.48 -5.44 14.86
N VAL A 270 11.29 -4.83 14.81
CA VAL A 270 10.03 -5.48 15.20
C VAL A 270 9.74 -6.74 14.37
N LEU A 271 10.05 -6.72 13.08
CA LEU A 271 9.95 -7.88 12.20
C LEU A 271 11.00 -8.94 12.54
N ALA A 272 12.27 -8.53 12.73
CA ALA A 272 13.38 -9.43 13.07
C ALA A 272 13.16 -10.17 14.40
N ASP A 273 12.62 -9.49 15.43
CA ASP A 273 12.28 -10.09 16.73
C ASP A 273 11.23 -11.21 16.61
N ARG A 274 10.51 -11.27 15.51
CA ARG A 274 9.52 -12.30 15.19
C ARG A 274 10.02 -13.34 14.19
N GLY A 275 11.30 -13.24 13.77
CA GLY A 275 11.90 -14.14 12.79
C GLY A 275 11.44 -13.86 11.37
N ILE A 276 11.15 -12.59 11.07
CA ILE A 276 10.76 -12.11 9.73
C ILE A 276 11.90 -11.22 9.20
N GLU A 277 12.40 -11.54 8.02
CA GLU A 277 13.45 -10.78 7.36
C GLU A 277 12.83 -9.66 6.52
N ALA A 278 13.38 -8.45 6.63
CA ALA A 278 13.01 -7.31 5.80
C ALA A 278 14.29 -6.65 5.25
N PRO A 279 14.62 -6.84 3.98
CA PRO A 279 15.76 -6.16 3.36
C PRO A 279 15.59 -4.65 3.47
N LEU A 280 16.68 -3.96 3.81
CA LEU A 280 16.67 -2.50 3.92
C LEU A 280 16.19 -1.88 2.61
N LYS A 281 15.19 -1.02 2.72
CA LYS A 281 14.64 -0.27 1.61
C LYS A 281 14.77 1.22 1.88
N TYR A 282 14.90 1.99 0.81
CA TYR A 282 14.88 3.45 0.86
C TYR A 282 13.54 3.95 1.45
N VAL A 283 13.63 5.00 2.25
CA VAL A 283 12.46 5.70 2.79
C VAL A 283 12.32 7.04 2.06
N VAL A 284 11.18 7.26 1.45
CA VAL A 284 10.82 8.58 0.94
C VAL A 284 10.55 9.47 2.14
N LYS A 285 11.28 10.57 2.25
CA LYS A 285 11.12 11.53 3.36
C LYS A 285 9.84 12.34 3.15
N PRO A 286 9.15 12.72 4.23
CA PRO A 286 8.04 13.64 4.12
C PRO A 286 8.54 15.01 3.63
N HIS A 287 7.69 15.73 2.91
CA HIS A 287 7.95 17.09 2.44
C HIS A 287 6.91 18.07 2.99
N HIS A 288 7.35 19.27 3.33
CA HIS A 288 6.49 20.35 3.77
C HIS A 288 7.05 21.69 3.31
N THR A 289 6.27 22.43 2.54
CA THR A 289 6.52 23.84 2.26
C THR A 289 5.60 24.67 3.15
N PRO A 290 6.13 25.54 4.04
CA PRO A 290 5.30 26.34 4.93
C PRO A 290 4.26 27.19 4.18
N GLU A 291 3.07 27.36 4.75
CA GLU A 291 1.98 28.16 4.15
C GLU A 291 2.37 29.66 3.98
N GLU A 292 3.26 30.15 4.85
CA GLU A 292 3.76 31.52 4.79
C GLU A 292 4.84 31.72 3.69
N SER A 293 5.24 30.65 3.02
CA SER A 293 6.16 30.73 1.89
C SER A 293 5.57 31.57 0.77
N ALA A 294 6.37 32.47 0.19
CA ALA A 294 5.97 33.25 -0.98
C ALA A 294 5.66 32.39 -2.23
N PHE A 295 5.97 31.09 -2.16
CA PHE A 295 5.71 30.13 -3.23
C PHE A 295 4.34 29.43 -3.08
N VAL A 296 3.82 29.27 -1.87
CA VAL A 296 2.48 28.71 -1.56
C VAL A 296 1.47 29.83 -1.56
#